data_90a992ec90f3d27138f3b7f8a4345868
#
_entry.id   90a992ec90f3d27138f3b7f8a4345868
#
_cell.length_a   1.000
_cell.length_b   1.000
_cell.length_c   1.000
_cell.angle_alpha   90.00
_cell.angle_beta   90.00
_cell.angle_gamma   90.00
#
_symmetry.space_group_name_H-M   'P 1'
#
loop_
_entity.id
_entity.type
_entity.pdbx_description
1 polymer ?
#
loop_
_entity_poly.entity_id
_entity_poly.type
_entity_poly.pdbx_seq_one_letter_code
_entity_poly.pdbx_strand_id
1 'polypeptide(L)'
;MSRRPPPVLIVHGFLSSHHMMRPLKWSLERRGHQVFLTPLSPFCIQDVTKLAVELKDRIDEVLELTKVDEVDIVGISQGGVIGLWYLNNLYSGSGVRKFIAAGSPLQGTWASLVGLPFLGAVSKGLRQLIPNGKFIERLASQMPEGVHVYTLAIAGDPVVPEERSRLEGADNRVVRVWNTPIKHQFLILSPNVLRQVGDLLEEPI
;
A
#
# COMPACT_ATOMS: atom_id res chain seq x y z
N MET A 1 -1.76 -23.74 21.19
CA MET A 1 -1.59 -23.85 19.73
C MET A 1 -1.24 -22.46 19.23
N SER A 2 -0.06 -22.27 18.61
CA SER A 2 0.31 -20.98 18.01
C SER A 2 -0.66 -20.68 16.87
N ARG A 3 -1.42 -19.59 16.98
CA ARG A 3 -2.32 -19.12 15.90
C ARG A 3 -1.45 -18.81 14.68
N ARG A 4 -1.78 -19.34 13.52
CA ARG A 4 -1.06 -19.00 12.28
C ARG A 4 -1.16 -17.50 12.05
N PRO A 5 -0.09 -16.84 11.57
CA PRO A 5 -0.17 -15.42 11.25
C PRO A 5 -1.26 -15.18 10.18
N PRO A 6 -1.98 -14.06 10.25
CA PRO A 6 -2.95 -13.69 9.23
C PRO A 6 -2.35 -13.72 7.81
N PRO A 7 -3.13 -14.08 6.79
CA PRO A 7 -2.72 -13.95 5.41
C PRO A 7 -2.39 -12.50 5.05
N VAL A 8 -1.42 -12.30 4.15
CA VAL A 8 -0.98 -10.99 3.70
C VAL A 8 -1.46 -10.73 2.28
N LEU A 9 -2.20 -9.66 2.07
CA LEU A 9 -2.54 -9.17 0.74
C LEU A 9 -1.58 -8.07 0.30
N ILE A 10 -0.96 -8.22 -0.88
CA ILE A 10 -0.08 -7.21 -1.45
C ILE A 10 -0.84 -6.45 -2.56
N VAL A 11 -0.89 -5.12 -2.41
CA VAL A 11 -1.56 -4.19 -3.33
C VAL A 11 -0.50 -3.38 -4.08
N HIS A 12 -0.45 -3.52 -5.41
CA HIS A 12 0.52 -2.83 -6.26
C HIS A 12 0.11 -1.38 -6.56
N GLY A 13 1.06 -0.60 -7.09
CA GLY A 13 0.87 0.82 -7.40
C GLY A 13 0.62 1.12 -8.87
N PHE A 14 0.68 2.42 -9.20
CA PHE A 14 0.50 2.99 -10.53
C PHE A 14 1.50 2.44 -11.55
N LEU A 15 1.03 2.18 -12.77
CA LEU A 15 1.80 1.57 -13.89
C LEU A 15 2.52 0.26 -13.52
N SER A 16 2.01 -0.45 -12.52
CA SER A 16 2.54 -1.72 -12.06
C SER A 16 1.53 -2.85 -12.27
N SER A 17 1.89 -4.05 -11.90
CA SER A 17 1.01 -5.21 -11.88
C SER A 17 1.27 -6.07 -10.65
N HIS A 18 0.29 -6.90 -10.29
CA HIS A 18 0.49 -7.85 -9.18
C HIS A 18 1.66 -8.80 -9.40
N HIS A 19 2.01 -9.12 -10.66
CA HIS A 19 3.17 -9.96 -10.96
C HIS A 19 4.50 -9.33 -10.55
N MET A 20 4.60 -8.00 -10.60
CA MET A 20 5.81 -7.29 -10.16
C MET A 20 6.02 -7.39 -8.65
N MET A 21 4.99 -7.73 -7.89
CA MET A 21 5.08 -7.91 -6.42
C MET A 21 5.66 -9.28 -5.99
N ARG A 22 6.00 -10.15 -6.94
CA ARG A 22 6.56 -11.49 -6.64
C ARG A 22 7.80 -11.48 -5.73
N PRO A 23 8.76 -10.54 -5.86
CA PRO A 23 9.91 -10.51 -4.95
C PRO A 23 9.49 -10.31 -3.49
N LEU A 24 8.54 -9.40 -3.23
CA LEU A 24 8.00 -9.18 -1.90
C LEU A 24 7.21 -10.40 -1.42
N LYS A 25 6.32 -10.95 -2.27
CA LYS A 25 5.60 -12.19 -1.96
C LYS A 25 6.56 -13.29 -1.54
N TRP A 26 7.56 -13.59 -2.36
CA TRP A 26 8.52 -14.64 -2.08
C TRP A 26 9.32 -14.39 -0.78
N SER A 27 9.71 -13.13 -0.52
CA SER A 27 10.39 -12.78 0.72
C SER A 27 9.54 -13.08 1.96
N LEU A 28 8.25 -12.73 1.92
CA LEU A 28 7.32 -12.96 3.03
C LEU A 28 6.95 -14.44 3.19
N GLU A 29 6.79 -15.17 2.08
CA GLU A 29 6.53 -16.62 2.12
C GLU A 29 7.70 -17.39 2.76
N ARG A 30 8.95 -16.96 2.54
CA ARG A 30 10.12 -17.53 3.22
C ARG A 30 10.15 -17.27 4.71
N ARG A 31 9.41 -16.27 5.20
CA ARG A 31 9.21 -16.00 6.62
C ARG A 31 7.99 -16.73 7.20
N GLY A 32 7.30 -17.55 6.40
CA GLY A 32 6.17 -18.37 6.84
C GLY A 32 4.80 -17.70 6.69
N HIS A 33 4.71 -16.52 6.05
CA HIS A 33 3.42 -15.88 5.77
C HIS A 33 2.72 -16.55 4.58
N GLN A 34 1.41 -16.66 4.65
CA GLN A 34 0.57 -16.98 3.51
C GLN A 34 0.27 -15.68 2.74
N VAL A 35 0.71 -15.58 1.47
CA VAL A 35 0.69 -14.30 0.74
C VAL A 35 -0.14 -14.37 -0.52
N PHE A 36 -1.08 -13.42 -0.65
CA PHE A 36 -1.95 -13.24 -1.80
C PHE A 36 -1.61 -11.94 -2.53
N LEU A 37 -1.52 -12.05 -3.85
CA LEU A 37 -1.42 -10.87 -4.71
C LEU A 37 -2.82 -10.39 -5.07
N THR A 38 -2.99 -9.07 -5.17
CA THR A 38 -4.26 -8.45 -5.53
C THR A 38 -4.23 -8.07 -7.02
N PRO A 39 -4.95 -8.80 -7.89
CA PRO A 39 -5.01 -8.50 -9.32
C PRO A 39 -6.00 -7.34 -9.56
N LEU A 40 -5.55 -6.12 -9.27
CA LEU A 40 -6.33 -4.92 -9.60
C LEU A 40 -6.35 -4.67 -11.10
N SER A 41 -7.35 -3.90 -11.55
CA SER A 41 -7.49 -3.43 -12.93
C SER A 41 -6.17 -2.89 -13.50
N PRO A 42 -5.90 -3.11 -14.80
CA PRO A 42 -4.57 -2.95 -15.38
C PRO A 42 -3.91 -1.63 -15.04
N PHE A 43 -2.65 -1.71 -14.58
CA PHE A 43 -1.76 -0.59 -14.30
C PHE A 43 -2.22 0.40 -13.23
N CYS A 44 -3.32 0.14 -12.50
CA CYS A 44 -3.89 1.04 -11.47
C CYS A 44 -4.08 2.50 -11.98
N ILE A 45 -4.43 2.67 -13.25
CA ILE A 45 -4.69 4.00 -13.85
C ILE A 45 -6.10 4.52 -13.55
N GLN A 46 -6.97 3.67 -13.08
CA GLN A 46 -8.36 3.97 -12.79
C GLN A 46 -8.54 4.83 -11.53
N ASP A 47 -9.79 5.15 -11.25
CA ASP A 47 -10.21 5.80 -10.01
C ASP A 47 -9.81 4.95 -8.79
N VAL A 48 -9.10 5.55 -7.84
CA VAL A 48 -8.72 4.90 -6.57
C VAL A 48 -9.91 4.29 -5.85
N THR A 49 -11.08 4.94 -5.92
CA THR A 49 -12.30 4.45 -5.28
C THR A 49 -12.79 3.13 -5.88
N LYS A 50 -12.66 2.95 -7.20
CA LYS A 50 -13.00 1.71 -7.89
C LYS A 50 -11.98 0.60 -7.58
N LEU A 51 -10.69 0.95 -7.59
CA LEU A 51 -9.62 0.01 -7.22
C LEU A 51 -9.75 -0.48 -5.77
N ALA A 52 -10.26 0.37 -4.88
CA ALA A 52 -10.53 -0.02 -3.49
C ALA A 52 -11.74 -0.98 -3.36
N VAL A 53 -12.72 -0.90 -4.25
CA VAL A 53 -13.79 -1.92 -4.32
C VAL A 53 -13.22 -3.25 -4.77
N GLU A 54 -12.36 -3.27 -5.82
CA GLU A 54 -11.68 -4.50 -6.25
C GLU A 54 -10.80 -5.10 -5.12
N LEU A 55 -10.15 -4.24 -4.32
CA LEU A 55 -9.40 -4.68 -3.14
C LEU A 55 -10.33 -5.32 -2.09
N LYS A 56 -11.48 -4.68 -1.82
CA LYS A 56 -12.49 -5.23 -0.90
C LYS A 56 -12.91 -6.64 -1.32
N ASP A 57 -13.30 -6.79 -2.59
CA ASP A 57 -13.75 -8.09 -3.13
C ASP A 57 -12.65 -9.16 -2.97
N ARG A 58 -11.38 -8.76 -3.17
CA ARG A 58 -10.25 -9.65 -2.97
C ARG A 58 -10.01 -10.01 -1.51
N ILE A 59 -10.21 -9.09 -0.58
CA ILE A 59 -10.13 -9.36 0.86
C ILE A 59 -11.20 -10.37 1.25
N ASP A 60 -12.44 -10.15 0.85
CA ASP A 60 -13.57 -11.03 1.14
C ASP A 60 -13.30 -12.46 0.61
N GLU A 61 -12.79 -12.58 -0.63
CA GLU A 61 -12.39 -13.86 -1.22
C GLU A 61 -11.31 -14.58 -0.40
N VAL A 62 -10.27 -13.84 0.05
CA VAL A 62 -9.19 -14.43 0.84
C VAL A 62 -9.66 -14.88 2.22
N LEU A 63 -10.49 -14.09 2.90
CA LEU A 63 -11.09 -14.47 4.18
C LEU A 63 -11.93 -15.74 4.02
N GLU A 64 -12.75 -15.81 2.97
CA GLU A 64 -13.56 -16.99 2.68
C GLU A 64 -12.70 -18.22 2.36
N LEU A 65 -11.68 -18.06 1.51
CA LEU A 65 -10.79 -19.16 1.09
C LEU A 65 -9.98 -19.73 2.25
N THR A 66 -9.48 -18.85 3.13
CA THR A 66 -8.56 -19.23 4.21
C THR A 66 -9.27 -19.55 5.52
N LYS A 67 -10.55 -19.21 5.64
CA LYS A 67 -11.37 -19.41 6.84
C LYS A 67 -10.75 -18.75 8.08
N VAL A 68 -10.17 -17.58 7.91
CA VAL A 68 -9.65 -16.75 9.00
C VAL A 68 -10.51 -15.50 9.16
N ASP A 69 -10.42 -14.86 10.34
CA ASP A 69 -11.23 -13.70 10.67
C ASP A 69 -10.58 -12.38 10.22
N GLU A 70 -9.28 -12.39 9.90
CA GLU A 70 -8.54 -11.17 9.60
C GLU A 70 -7.35 -11.42 8.66
N VAL A 71 -6.97 -10.38 7.92
CA VAL A 71 -5.80 -10.33 7.03
C VAL A 71 -4.90 -9.14 7.38
N ASP A 72 -3.67 -9.16 6.87
CA ASP A 72 -2.79 -8.00 6.83
C ASP A 72 -2.72 -7.45 5.39
N ILE A 73 -2.63 -6.13 5.23
CA ILE A 73 -2.54 -5.48 3.93
C ILE A 73 -1.18 -4.78 3.80
N VAL A 74 -0.48 -5.02 2.68
CA VAL A 74 0.74 -4.30 2.31
C VAL A 74 0.50 -3.56 1.00
N GLY A 75 0.36 -2.24 1.08
CA GLY A 75 0.19 -1.35 -0.07
C GLY A 75 1.52 -0.76 -0.51
N ILE A 76 1.87 -0.92 -1.79
CA ILE A 76 3.09 -0.41 -2.39
C ILE A 76 2.77 0.82 -3.25
N SER A 77 3.42 1.97 -2.97
CA SER A 77 3.19 3.21 -3.73
C SER A 77 1.70 3.59 -3.72
N GLN A 78 1.05 3.80 -4.86
CA GLN A 78 -0.40 4.06 -4.93
C GLN A 78 -1.24 2.94 -4.27
N GLY A 79 -0.72 1.72 -4.16
CA GLY A 79 -1.39 0.63 -3.46
C GLY A 79 -1.69 0.95 -1.99
N GLY A 80 -0.83 1.76 -1.33
CA GLY A 80 -1.12 2.28 0.01
C GLY A 80 -2.26 3.30 0.04
N VAL A 81 -2.37 4.14 -0.99
CA VAL A 81 -3.50 5.07 -1.14
C VAL A 81 -4.83 4.32 -1.33
N ILE A 82 -4.80 3.25 -2.14
CA ILE A 82 -5.95 2.37 -2.36
C ILE A 82 -6.36 1.68 -1.05
N GLY A 83 -5.38 1.13 -0.32
CA GLY A 83 -5.60 0.46 0.96
C GLY A 83 -6.16 1.40 2.02
N LEU A 84 -5.59 2.60 2.16
CA LEU A 84 -6.08 3.60 3.12
C LEU A 84 -7.50 4.07 2.76
N TRP A 85 -7.79 4.28 1.46
CA TRP A 85 -9.13 4.65 1.03
C TRP A 85 -10.15 3.54 1.34
N TYR A 86 -9.80 2.27 1.09
CA TYR A 86 -10.61 1.13 1.48
C TYR A 86 -10.92 1.15 2.98
N LEU A 87 -9.89 1.29 3.81
CA LEU A 87 -10.03 1.29 5.26
C LEU A 87 -10.90 2.44 5.78
N ASN A 88 -10.81 3.63 5.18
CA ASN A 88 -11.57 4.80 5.61
C ASN A 88 -13.01 4.83 5.10
N ASN A 89 -13.37 4.08 4.04
CA ASN A 89 -14.67 4.26 3.39
C ASN A 89 -15.46 2.96 3.17
N LEU A 90 -14.82 1.80 3.10
CA LEU A 90 -15.46 0.51 2.80
C LEU A 90 -15.29 -0.54 3.89
N TYR A 91 -14.35 -0.31 4.82
CA TYR A 91 -14.05 -1.21 5.91
C TYR A 91 -15.15 -1.18 6.97
N SER A 92 -15.60 -2.37 7.40
CA SER A 92 -16.71 -2.52 8.35
C SER A 92 -16.27 -2.59 9.82
N GLY A 93 -14.98 -2.35 10.11
CA GLY A 93 -14.43 -2.44 11.47
C GLY A 93 -13.91 -3.83 11.85
N SER A 94 -13.94 -4.80 10.93
CA SER A 94 -13.42 -6.16 11.17
C SER A 94 -12.81 -6.75 9.89
N GLY A 95 -11.88 -7.70 10.04
CA GLY A 95 -11.27 -8.40 8.91
C GLY A 95 -9.89 -7.87 8.47
N VAL A 96 -9.39 -6.77 9.04
CA VAL A 96 -8.02 -6.30 8.79
C VAL A 96 -7.32 -6.01 10.12
N ARG A 97 -6.16 -6.64 10.33
CA ARG A 97 -5.35 -6.48 11.54
C ARG A 97 -4.31 -5.37 11.40
N LYS A 98 -3.50 -5.44 10.33
CA LYS A 98 -2.41 -4.50 10.04
C LYS A 98 -2.52 -3.95 8.63
N PHE A 99 -2.14 -2.69 8.49
CA PHE A 99 -1.97 -2.05 7.21
C PHE A 99 -0.59 -1.38 7.13
N ILE A 100 0.21 -1.78 6.14
CA ILE A 100 1.55 -1.23 5.88
C ILE A 100 1.52 -0.51 4.53
N ALA A 101 1.75 0.81 4.54
CA ALA A 101 1.85 1.64 3.34
C ALA A 101 3.33 1.94 3.05
N ALA A 102 3.95 1.25 2.07
CA ALA A 102 5.36 1.39 1.74
C ALA A 102 5.59 2.25 0.50
N GLY A 103 6.36 3.34 0.65
CA GLY A 103 6.63 4.32 -0.41
C GLY A 103 5.36 4.97 -0.97
N SER A 104 4.32 5.13 -0.14
CA SER A 104 2.98 5.50 -0.57
C SER A 104 2.76 7.00 -0.41
N PRO A 105 2.22 7.69 -1.46
CA PRO A 105 1.97 9.13 -1.43
C PRO A 105 0.66 9.46 -0.68
N LEU A 106 0.61 9.20 0.63
CA LEU A 106 -0.58 9.38 1.45
C LEU A 106 -1.01 10.85 1.57
N GLN A 107 -0.07 11.78 1.38
CA GLN A 107 -0.31 13.21 1.28
C GLN A 107 -0.11 13.75 -0.15
N GLY A 108 -0.27 12.86 -1.17
CA GLY A 108 -0.06 13.18 -2.57
C GLY A 108 1.40 13.25 -3.00
N THR A 109 1.62 13.41 -4.30
CA THR A 109 2.97 13.54 -4.86
C THR A 109 3.00 14.54 -6.02
N TRP A 110 4.04 15.38 -6.07
CA TRP A 110 4.29 16.31 -7.18
C TRP A 110 4.59 15.59 -8.49
N ALA A 111 5.08 14.35 -8.43
CA ALA A 111 5.28 13.51 -9.61
C ALA A 111 3.97 13.26 -10.38
N SER A 112 2.81 13.31 -9.72
CA SER A 112 1.51 13.23 -10.36
C SER A 112 1.29 14.38 -11.36
N LEU A 113 1.75 15.60 -11.05
CA LEU A 113 1.64 16.76 -11.94
C LEU A 113 2.53 16.62 -13.19
N VAL A 114 3.71 16.02 -13.03
CA VAL A 114 4.62 15.77 -14.18
C VAL A 114 4.01 14.73 -15.13
N GLY A 115 3.30 13.75 -14.60
CA GLY A 115 2.62 12.73 -15.41
C GLY A 115 1.33 13.21 -16.08
N LEU A 116 0.68 14.26 -15.57
CA LEU A 116 -0.62 14.74 -16.07
C LEU A 116 -0.65 15.11 -17.55
N PRO A 117 0.36 15.80 -18.13
CA PRO A 117 0.36 16.13 -19.56
C PRO A 117 0.29 14.91 -20.48
N PHE A 118 0.82 13.77 -20.02
CA PHE A 118 0.90 12.55 -20.81
C PHE A 118 -0.24 11.58 -20.51
N LEU A 119 -0.64 11.43 -19.25
CA LEU A 119 -1.57 10.40 -18.78
C LEU A 119 -2.81 10.96 -18.06
N GLY A 120 -2.84 12.26 -17.76
CA GLY A 120 -3.92 12.85 -16.97
C GLY A 120 -5.30 12.79 -17.60
N ALA A 121 -5.39 12.74 -18.93
CA ALA A 121 -6.66 12.58 -19.63
C ALA A 121 -7.28 11.19 -19.40
N VAL A 122 -6.44 10.16 -19.25
CA VAL A 122 -6.86 8.75 -19.15
C VAL A 122 -6.76 8.19 -17.72
N SER A 123 -6.01 8.85 -16.82
CA SER A 123 -5.81 8.36 -15.45
C SER A 123 -6.46 9.27 -14.41
N LYS A 124 -7.62 8.84 -13.92
CA LYS A 124 -8.26 9.50 -12.78
C LYS A 124 -7.48 9.28 -11.49
N GLY A 125 -6.89 8.09 -11.32
CA GLY A 125 -6.05 7.77 -10.18
C GLY A 125 -4.86 8.72 -10.03
N LEU A 126 -4.21 9.10 -11.15
CA LEU A 126 -3.11 10.05 -11.12
C LEU A 126 -3.54 11.44 -10.65
N ARG A 127 -4.71 11.92 -11.11
CA ARG A 127 -5.28 13.21 -10.67
C ARG A 127 -5.63 13.22 -9.19
N GLN A 128 -6.04 12.07 -8.65
CA GLN A 128 -6.36 11.93 -7.22
C GLN A 128 -5.12 12.00 -6.32
N LEU A 129 -3.91 11.80 -6.86
CA LEU A 129 -2.64 11.91 -6.13
C LEU A 129 -2.04 13.32 -6.11
N ILE A 130 -2.73 14.32 -6.65
CA ILE A 130 -2.25 15.72 -6.62
C ILE A 130 -2.18 16.19 -5.17
N PRO A 131 -1.02 16.73 -4.72
CA PRO A 131 -0.87 17.28 -3.38
C PRO A 131 -1.86 18.41 -3.10
N ASN A 132 -2.37 18.48 -1.86
CA ASN A 132 -3.35 19.48 -1.44
C ASN A 132 -4.67 19.44 -2.24
N GLY A 133 -4.89 18.35 -2.98
CA GLY A 133 -6.17 18.10 -3.63
C GLY A 133 -7.20 17.54 -2.62
N LYS A 134 -8.47 17.90 -2.79
CA LYS A 134 -9.56 17.48 -1.88
C LYS A 134 -9.60 15.99 -1.58
N PHE A 135 -9.22 15.16 -2.55
CA PHE A 135 -9.20 13.70 -2.37
C PHE A 135 -8.14 13.29 -1.35
N ILE A 136 -6.91 13.78 -1.52
CA ILE A 136 -5.77 13.47 -0.63
C ILE A 136 -5.98 14.09 0.75
N GLU A 137 -6.44 15.32 0.84
CA GLU A 137 -6.71 15.98 2.13
C GLU A 137 -7.73 15.17 2.96
N ARG A 138 -8.84 14.77 2.32
CA ARG A 138 -9.84 13.92 2.98
C ARG A 138 -9.28 12.56 3.37
N LEU A 139 -8.46 11.95 2.51
CA LEU A 139 -7.85 10.66 2.79
C LEU A 139 -6.92 10.71 3.99
N ALA A 140 -6.04 11.73 4.05
CA ALA A 140 -5.04 11.88 5.09
C ALA A 140 -5.60 12.38 6.45
N SER A 141 -6.82 12.93 6.46
CA SER A 141 -7.46 13.45 7.68
C SER A 141 -8.12 12.38 8.56
N GLN A 142 -8.13 11.13 8.13
CA GLN A 142 -8.81 10.05 8.82
C GLN A 142 -7.87 8.88 9.08
N MET A 143 -7.84 8.39 10.32
CA MET A 143 -7.17 7.13 10.68
C MET A 143 -8.20 6.01 10.75
N PRO A 144 -7.91 4.86 10.15
CA PRO A 144 -8.77 3.68 10.29
C PRO A 144 -8.84 3.21 11.75
N GLU A 145 -10.04 2.97 12.23
CA GLU A 145 -10.25 2.44 13.57
C GLU A 145 -10.01 0.92 13.62
N GLY A 146 -9.41 0.44 14.69
CA GLY A 146 -9.19 -0.99 14.93
C GLY A 146 -8.14 -1.65 14.05
N VAL A 147 -7.36 -0.87 13.27
CA VAL A 147 -6.29 -1.36 12.40
C VAL A 147 -4.95 -0.75 12.83
N HIS A 148 -3.91 -1.57 12.98
CA HIS A 148 -2.55 -1.05 13.18
C HIS A 148 -1.97 -0.55 11.86
N VAL A 149 -1.77 0.77 11.78
CA VAL A 149 -1.30 1.44 10.55
C VAL A 149 0.18 1.77 10.67
N TYR A 150 0.97 1.25 9.72
CA TYR A 150 2.37 1.57 9.54
C TYR A 150 2.57 2.30 8.22
N THR A 151 3.39 3.34 8.23
CA THR A 151 3.91 3.94 7.00
C THR A 151 5.40 3.69 6.91
N LEU A 152 5.88 3.31 5.74
CA LEU A 152 7.28 3.08 5.47
C LEU A 152 7.75 4.01 4.37
N ALA A 153 8.26 5.17 4.74
CA ALA A 153 8.83 6.14 3.83
C ALA A 153 10.20 5.67 3.31
N ILE A 154 10.52 6.01 2.07
CA ILE A 154 11.81 5.70 1.45
C ILE A 154 12.72 6.93 1.54
N ALA A 155 13.86 6.79 2.22
CA ALA A 155 14.80 7.90 2.40
C ALA A 155 15.25 8.50 1.07
N GLY A 156 15.00 9.80 0.90
CA GLY A 156 15.37 10.56 -0.29
C GLY A 156 14.69 10.08 -1.57
N ASP A 157 13.45 9.58 -1.50
CA ASP A 157 12.66 9.18 -2.67
C ASP A 157 12.27 10.43 -3.49
N PRO A 158 12.65 10.51 -4.78
CA PRO A 158 12.30 11.68 -5.60
C PRO A 158 10.85 11.69 -6.05
N VAL A 159 10.15 10.56 -6.02
CA VAL A 159 8.75 10.43 -6.44
C VAL A 159 7.81 10.71 -5.27
N VAL A 160 8.10 10.13 -4.11
CA VAL A 160 7.32 10.31 -2.89
C VAL A 160 8.26 10.74 -1.76
N PRO A 161 8.44 12.03 -1.54
CA PRO A 161 9.21 12.55 -0.40
C PRO A 161 8.75 11.98 0.93
N GLU A 162 9.67 11.83 1.89
CA GLU A 162 9.38 11.17 3.17
C GLU A 162 8.17 11.77 3.90
N GLU A 163 8.06 13.09 3.91
CA GLU A 163 6.94 13.81 4.54
C GLU A 163 5.59 13.48 3.89
N ARG A 164 5.58 13.13 2.58
CA ARG A 164 4.37 12.78 1.84
C ARG A 164 3.91 11.34 2.05
N SER A 165 4.77 10.50 2.61
CA SER A 165 4.43 9.13 3.01
C SER A 165 3.86 9.02 4.42
N ARG A 166 3.97 10.07 5.23
CA ARG A 166 3.54 10.06 6.64
C ARG A 166 2.04 10.20 6.76
N LEU A 167 1.49 9.58 7.80
CA LEU A 167 0.10 9.73 8.21
C LEU A 167 0.07 10.04 9.70
N GLU A 168 -0.68 11.05 10.12
CA GLU A 168 -0.85 11.40 11.53
C GLU A 168 -1.55 10.26 12.27
N GLY A 169 -1.03 9.90 13.43
CA GLY A 169 -1.53 8.77 14.23
C GLY A 169 -1.01 7.39 13.82
N ALA A 170 -0.33 7.24 12.68
CA ALA A 170 0.29 5.99 12.27
C ALA A 170 1.72 5.83 12.86
N ASP A 171 2.21 4.59 12.91
CA ASP A 171 3.64 4.32 13.15
C ASP A 171 4.44 4.62 11.88
N ASN A 172 5.08 5.80 11.88
CA ASN A 172 5.80 6.33 10.73
C ASN A 172 7.27 5.93 10.78
N ARG A 173 7.69 5.03 9.89
CA ARG A 173 9.05 4.53 9.73
C ARG A 173 9.71 5.06 8.47
N VAL A 174 11.05 5.04 8.45
CA VAL A 174 11.86 5.41 7.29
C VAL A 174 12.84 4.30 6.99
N VAL A 175 12.92 3.89 5.73
CA VAL A 175 13.90 2.90 5.27
C VAL A 175 14.86 3.49 4.24
N ARG A 176 16.14 3.17 4.39
CA ARG A 176 17.17 3.53 3.41
C ARG A 176 17.28 2.43 2.35
N VAL A 177 17.23 2.83 1.10
CA VAL A 177 17.43 1.97 -0.07
C VAL A 177 18.67 2.42 -0.84
N TRP A 178 19.03 1.70 -1.89
CA TRP A 178 20.14 2.11 -2.77
C TRP A 178 19.93 3.53 -3.28
N ASN A 179 21.01 4.30 -3.29
CA ASN A 179 20.96 5.70 -3.75
C ASN A 179 20.98 5.75 -5.28
N THR A 180 19.80 5.68 -5.88
CA THR A 180 19.59 5.75 -7.33
C THR A 180 18.38 6.64 -7.62
N PRO A 181 18.35 7.39 -8.74
CA PRO A 181 17.22 8.25 -9.10
C PRO A 181 15.91 7.47 -9.36
N ILE A 182 16.01 6.18 -9.61
CA ILE A 182 14.86 5.29 -9.89
C ILE A 182 14.51 4.38 -8.70
N LYS A 183 14.94 4.76 -7.48
CA LYS A 183 14.74 3.94 -6.26
C LYS A 183 13.27 3.63 -5.99
N HIS A 184 12.36 4.54 -6.30
CA HIS A 184 10.93 4.34 -6.12
C HIS A 184 10.39 3.16 -6.93
N GLN A 185 10.82 3.02 -8.18
CA GLN A 185 10.37 1.95 -9.09
C GLN A 185 10.87 0.57 -8.64
N PHE A 186 12.02 0.53 -7.96
CA PHE A 186 12.68 -0.70 -7.52
C PHE A 186 12.62 -0.95 -6.00
N LEU A 187 11.77 -0.21 -5.28
CA LEU A 187 11.67 -0.34 -3.83
C LEU A 187 11.39 -1.80 -3.38
N ILE A 188 10.58 -2.54 -4.15
CA ILE A 188 10.25 -3.96 -3.88
C ILE A 188 11.40 -4.94 -4.15
N LEU A 189 12.51 -4.50 -4.72
CA LEU A 189 13.74 -5.26 -4.89
C LEU A 189 14.77 -4.93 -3.81
N SER A 190 14.53 -3.92 -2.99
CA SER A 190 15.44 -3.52 -1.91
C SER A 190 15.36 -4.51 -0.74
N PRO A 191 16.48 -5.19 -0.38
CA PRO A 191 16.50 -6.10 0.76
C PRO A 191 16.05 -5.43 2.07
N ASN A 192 16.34 -4.13 2.23
CA ASN A 192 15.95 -3.38 3.41
C ASN A 192 14.43 -3.17 3.47
N VAL A 193 13.77 -2.88 2.33
CA VAL A 193 12.31 -2.76 2.28
C VAL A 193 11.67 -4.12 2.55
N LEU A 194 12.14 -5.18 1.89
CA LEU A 194 11.62 -6.55 2.07
C LEU A 194 11.70 -6.99 3.52
N ARG A 195 12.87 -6.74 4.15
CA ARG A 195 13.10 -7.05 5.57
C ARG A 195 12.15 -6.24 6.46
N GLN A 196 12.11 -4.91 6.30
CA GLN A 196 11.33 -4.03 7.15
C GLN A 196 9.83 -4.34 7.08
N VAL A 197 9.30 -4.62 5.89
CA VAL A 197 7.90 -5.04 5.75
C VAL A 197 7.63 -6.34 6.51
N GLY A 198 8.53 -7.32 6.41
CA GLY A 198 8.43 -8.57 7.17
C GLY A 198 8.49 -8.33 8.68
N ASP A 199 9.42 -7.50 9.15
CA ASP A 199 9.57 -7.18 10.57
C ASP A 199 8.30 -6.52 11.13
N LEU A 200 7.69 -5.56 10.39
CA LEU A 200 6.45 -4.91 10.78
C LEU A 200 5.25 -5.87 10.84
N LEU A 201 5.18 -6.86 9.94
CA LEU A 201 4.15 -7.89 9.97
C LEU A 201 4.27 -8.80 11.22
N GLU A 202 5.49 -9.06 11.65
CA GLU A 202 5.81 -9.92 12.81
C GLU A 202 5.81 -9.15 14.15
N GLU A 203 5.92 -7.82 14.13
CA GLU A 203 5.90 -6.98 15.33
C GLU A 203 4.59 -7.23 16.13
N PRO A 204 4.65 -7.41 17.45
CA PRO A 204 3.43 -7.54 18.28
C PRO A 204 2.56 -6.28 18.19
N ILE A 205 1.25 -6.46 18.30
CA ILE A 205 0.27 -5.37 18.43
C ILE A 205 0.08 -5.04 19.89
#